data_658df4dc3a74e8c46bc3e86a9926417d
#
_entry.id   658df4dc3a74e8c46bc3e86a9926417d
#
_cell.length_a   1.000
_cell.length_b   1.000
_cell.length_c   1.000
_cell.angle_alpha   90.00
_cell.angle_beta   90.00
_cell.angle_gamma   90.00
#
_symmetry.space_group_name_H-M   'P 1'
#
loop_
_entity.id
_entity.type
_entity.pdbx_description
1 polymer ?
#
loop_
_entity_poly.entity_id
_entity_poly.type
_entity_poly.pdbx_seq_one_letter_code
_entity_poly.pdbx_strand_id
1 'polypeptide(L)'
;MSSTGAQVVSVDVVAGRGALRLPDGTLASFRLDCATGFVPVGGLAVVAQLGPDGAVVRVHLPAHPSKPDPVPSADKSWVTVLRDGPLPAEPAQLQALLEGAGTPRPRLASFAPTPDGRRSVELVWPLSHMLLTEREGPYPLEATDRRTLSPGFAPGTHAVTLLPAAVDPAEERRLLGEGFLDPWAEDGTLRRASRLVRALLLSGGRGMVLHRAGQIVLEAQDVVRRFGNLEDPDVRPFGAWMDWALTPDRRAYRTLGMATLGGEDVEIALANPDAEVEVDSAESALLFACMLQVRENRFLTDGELFHVPKDVRVGARGASATSRTGYRYLAHRGHDRVQLVRG
;
A
#
# COMPACT_ATOMS: atom_id res chain seq x y z
N MET A 1 11.61 -5.05 -34.86
CA MET A 1 10.40 -4.95 -34.06
C MET A 1 10.28 -3.52 -33.57
N SER A 2 9.14 -2.88 -33.76
CA SER A 2 8.85 -1.55 -33.24
C SER A 2 7.83 -1.64 -32.11
N SER A 3 7.93 -0.74 -31.13
CA SER A 3 6.95 -0.64 -30.04
C SER A 3 6.15 0.64 -30.22
N THR A 4 4.83 0.57 -30.05
CA THR A 4 3.92 1.71 -30.16
C THR A 4 2.86 1.64 -29.08
N GLY A 5 2.45 2.81 -28.58
CA GLY A 5 1.29 2.90 -27.69
C GLY A 5 0.02 2.50 -28.46
N ALA A 6 -0.91 1.84 -27.78
CA ALA A 6 -2.18 1.40 -28.37
C ALA A 6 -3.27 1.36 -27.32
N GLN A 7 -4.52 1.27 -27.76
CA GLN A 7 -5.67 1.09 -26.88
C GLN A 7 -6.42 -0.18 -27.25
N VAL A 8 -6.75 -1.00 -26.26
CA VAL A 8 -7.62 -2.16 -26.47
C VAL A 8 -9.03 -1.69 -26.81
N VAL A 9 -9.53 -2.07 -27.98
CA VAL A 9 -10.89 -1.69 -28.45
C VAL A 9 -11.92 -2.76 -28.03
N SER A 10 -11.57 -4.02 -28.25
CA SER A 10 -12.45 -5.15 -27.93
C SER A 10 -11.64 -6.39 -27.60
N VAL A 11 -12.27 -7.29 -26.86
CA VAL A 11 -11.73 -8.59 -26.50
C VAL A 11 -12.81 -9.65 -26.69
N ASP A 12 -12.50 -10.68 -27.45
CA ASP A 12 -13.32 -11.88 -27.59
C ASP A 12 -12.57 -13.05 -26.93
N VAL A 13 -12.95 -13.35 -25.67
CA VAL A 13 -12.33 -14.40 -24.88
C VAL A 13 -12.56 -15.78 -25.49
N VAL A 14 -13.73 -16.01 -26.12
CA VAL A 14 -14.10 -17.29 -26.73
C VAL A 14 -13.27 -17.55 -27.98
N ALA A 15 -13.08 -16.51 -28.80
CA ALA A 15 -12.24 -16.61 -30.00
C ALA A 15 -10.74 -16.49 -29.71
N GLY A 16 -10.34 -16.18 -28.47
CA GLY A 16 -8.94 -16.03 -28.06
C GLY A 16 -8.22 -14.84 -28.73
N ARG A 17 -8.95 -13.77 -29.07
CA ARG A 17 -8.41 -12.61 -29.79
C ARG A 17 -9.00 -11.30 -29.32
N GLY A 18 -8.29 -10.19 -29.64
CA GLY A 18 -8.74 -8.84 -29.41
C GLY A 18 -8.35 -7.89 -30.55
N ALA A 19 -8.81 -6.65 -30.46
CA ALA A 19 -8.46 -5.57 -31.37
C ALA A 19 -7.83 -4.41 -30.61
N LEU A 20 -6.78 -3.83 -31.18
CA LEU A 20 -6.08 -2.64 -30.70
C LEU A 20 -6.32 -1.49 -31.65
N ARG A 21 -6.45 -0.27 -31.14
CA ARG A 21 -6.35 0.95 -31.91
C ARG A 21 -4.96 1.52 -31.74
N LEU A 22 -4.24 1.63 -32.85
CA LEU A 22 -2.92 2.24 -32.90
C LEU A 22 -3.03 3.79 -32.93
N PRO A 23 -1.94 4.55 -32.69
CA PRO A 23 -1.97 6.01 -32.66
C PRO A 23 -2.43 6.67 -33.95
N ASP A 24 -2.22 6.02 -35.10
CA ASP A 24 -2.68 6.47 -36.41
C ASP A 24 -4.15 6.16 -36.69
N GLY A 25 -4.87 5.58 -35.71
CA GLY A 25 -6.27 5.17 -35.84
C GLY A 25 -6.48 3.78 -36.43
N THR A 26 -5.43 3.12 -36.92
CA THR A 26 -5.52 1.77 -37.48
C THR A 26 -5.94 0.76 -36.45
N LEU A 27 -6.79 -0.19 -36.86
CA LEU A 27 -7.17 -1.33 -36.01
C LEU A 27 -6.25 -2.52 -36.32
N ALA A 28 -5.58 -3.04 -35.31
CA ALA A 28 -4.75 -4.23 -35.37
C ALA A 28 -5.35 -5.36 -34.52
N SER A 29 -5.43 -6.57 -35.07
CA SER A 29 -5.84 -7.74 -34.29
C SER A 29 -4.66 -8.30 -33.52
N PHE A 30 -4.92 -8.86 -32.33
CA PHE A 30 -3.94 -9.58 -31.53
C PHE A 30 -4.54 -10.85 -30.96
N ARG A 31 -3.70 -11.84 -30.67
CA ARG A 31 -4.09 -13.04 -29.93
C ARG A 31 -3.98 -12.77 -28.44
N LEU A 32 -4.86 -13.36 -27.62
CA LEU A 32 -4.82 -13.15 -26.16
C LEU A 32 -3.56 -13.71 -25.50
N ASP A 33 -2.94 -14.74 -26.09
CA ASP A 33 -1.66 -15.29 -25.64
C ASP A 33 -0.46 -14.35 -25.86
N CYS A 34 -0.61 -13.34 -26.74
CA CYS A 34 0.37 -12.27 -26.89
C CYS A 34 0.32 -11.25 -25.75
N ALA A 35 -0.74 -11.21 -24.94
CA ALA A 35 -0.86 -10.33 -23.79
C ALA A 35 -0.13 -10.95 -22.60
N THR A 36 0.91 -10.30 -22.13
CA THR A 36 1.77 -10.81 -21.05
C THR A 36 1.58 -10.02 -19.75
N GLY A 37 1.23 -10.73 -18.67
CA GLY A 37 1.15 -10.17 -17.32
C GLY A 37 -0.12 -9.39 -17.00
N PHE A 38 -1.15 -9.42 -17.86
CA PHE A 38 -2.43 -8.74 -17.61
C PHE A 38 -3.57 -9.37 -18.41
N VAL A 39 -4.79 -9.11 -18.00
CA VAL A 39 -6.00 -9.47 -18.75
C VAL A 39 -6.44 -8.25 -19.57
N PRO A 40 -6.43 -8.31 -20.92
CA PRO A 40 -6.84 -7.19 -21.73
C PRO A 40 -8.34 -6.94 -21.60
N VAL A 41 -8.71 -5.67 -21.42
CA VAL A 41 -10.10 -5.19 -21.37
C VAL A 41 -10.27 -3.96 -22.26
N GLY A 42 -11.44 -3.77 -22.82
CA GLY A 42 -11.73 -2.62 -23.68
C GLY A 42 -11.44 -1.28 -22.97
N GLY A 43 -10.82 -0.34 -23.68
CA GLY A 43 -10.41 0.95 -23.14
C GLY A 43 -9.01 0.99 -22.50
N LEU A 44 -8.39 -0.17 -22.26
CA LEU A 44 -7.06 -0.23 -21.63
C LEU A 44 -5.97 0.27 -22.56
N ALA A 45 -5.13 1.20 -22.07
CA ALA A 45 -3.91 1.62 -22.75
C ALA A 45 -2.84 0.54 -22.62
N VAL A 46 -2.19 0.19 -23.71
CA VAL A 46 -1.17 -0.86 -23.79
C VAL A 46 -0.03 -0.44 -24.71
N VAL A 47 1.08 -1.14 -24.65
CA VAL A 47 2.15 -1.07 -25.65
C VAL A 47 2.09 -2.33 -26.51
N ALA A 48 1.95 -2.14 -27.83
CA ALA A 48 2.01 -3.20 -28.80
C ALA A 48 3.40 -3.28 -29.42
N GLN A 49 3.98 -4.45 -29.47
CA GLN A 49 5.17 -4.75 -30.26
C GLN A 49 4.73 -5.32 -31.60
N LEU A 50 5.17 -4.66 -32.66
CA LEU A 50 4.85 -5.04 -34.03
C LEU A 50 6.02 -5.78 -34.67
N GLY A 51 5.73 -6.88 -35.33
CA GLY A 51 6.66 -7.59 -36.21
C GLY A 51 7.00 -6.82 -37.43
N PRO A 52 7.93 -7.32 -38.28
CA PRO A 52 8.33 -6.68 -39.53
C PRO A 52 7.17 -6.55 -40.53
N ASP A 53 6.18 -7.39 -40.43
CA ASP A 53 4.96 -7.45 -41.24
C ASP A 53 3.81 -6.60 -40.67
N GLY A 54 4.06 -5.88 -39.58
CA GLY A 54 3.05 -5.07 -38.89
C GLY A 54 2.12 -5.88 -37.98
N ALA A 55 2.28 -7.20 -37.92
CA ALA A 55 1.48 -8.02 -37.01
C ALA A 55 1.85 -7.78 -35.54
N VAL A 56 0.84 -7.83 -34.64
CA VAL A 56 1.07 -7.69 -33.20
C VAL A 56 1.65 -9.00 -32.66
N VAL A 57 2.89 -8.96 -32.21
CA VAL A 57 3.61 -10.12 -31.67
C VAL A 57 3.59 -10.16 -30.14
N ARG A 58 3.41 -9.01 -29.49
CA ARG A 58 3.31 -8.90 -28.03
C ARG A 58 2.52 -7.67 -27.64
N VAL A 59 1.74 -7.82 -26.56
CA VAL A 59 1.03 -6.71 -25.92
C VAL A 59 1.38 -6.74 -24.44
N HIS A 60 1.77 -5.61 -23.89
CA HIS A 60 2.05 -5.46 -22.47
C HIS A 60 1.52 -4.11 -21.99
N LEU A 61 1.37 -3.96 -20.68
CA LEU A 61 1.06 -2.66 -20.10
C LEU A 61 2.21 -1.68 -20.42
N PRO A 62 1.91 -0.37 -20.59
CA PRO A 62 2.97 0.64 -20.68
C PRO A 62 3.94 0.42 -19.52
N ALA A 63 5.24 0.56 -19.79
CA ALA A 63 6.20 0.63 -18.69
C ALA A 63 5.71 1.76 -17.77
N HIS A 64 5.44 1.41 -16.51
CA HIS A 64 5.07 2.44 -15.56
C HIS A 64 6.13 3.52 -15.58
N PRO A 65 5.74 4.80 -15.52
CA PRO A 65 6.71 5.83 -15.19
C PRO A 65 7.44 5.29 -13.96
N SER A 66 8.76 5.28 -14.04
CA SER A 66 9.61 4.76 -12.96
C SER A 66 9.01 5.25 -11.64
N LYS A 67 8.73 4.29 -10.74
CA LYS A 67 8.20 4.62 -9.40
C LYS A 67 8.98 5.84 -8.92
N PRO A 68 8.34 6.96 -8.59
CA PRO A 68 9.06 8.12 -8.12
C PRO A 68 9.95 7.65 -6.97
N ASP A 69 11.20 8.05 -6.98
CA ASP A 69 12.10 7.72 -5.87
C ASP A 69 11.39 8.11 -4.58
N PRO A 70 11.32 7.21 -3.59
CA PRO A 70 10.63 7.50 -2.35
C PRO A 70 11.21 8.79 -1.80
N VAL A 71 10.37 9.79 -1.58
CA VAL A 71 10.78 11.05 -0.94
C VAL A 71 11.54 10.67 0.31
N PRO A 72 12.81 11.08 0.46
CA PRO A 72 13.58 10.72 1.63
C PRO A 72 12.88 11.30 2.85
N SER A 73 12.14 10.47 3.58
CA SER A 73 11.61 10.88 4.88
C SER A 73 12.79 11.02 5.82
N ALA A 74 12.97 12.20 6.41
CA ALA A 74 13.97 12.43 7.45
C ALA A 74 13.75 11.50 8.66
N ASP A 75 12.51 11.05 8.87
CA ASP A 75 12.15 10.05 9.85
C ASP A 75 12.04 8.67 9.18
N LYS A 76 12.99 7.79 9.50
CA LYS A 76 13.01 6.39 9.03
C LYS A 76 12.00 5.50 9.76
N SER A 77 11.35 6.00 10.80
CA SER A 77 10.36 5.24 11.58
C SER A 77 9.13 4.93 10.74
N TRP A 78 8.70 3.67 10.76
CA TRP A 78 7.46 3.27 10.09
C TRP A 78 6.26 3.47 11.00
N VAL A 79 6.39 2.93 12.21
CA VAL A 79 5.28 2.81 13.14
C VAL A 79 5.79 2.78 14.57
N THR A 80 5.02 3.32 15.49
CA THR A 80 5.21 3.14 16.92
C THR A 80 4.00 2.44 17.51
N VAL A 81 4.20 1.32 18.18
CA VAL A 81 3.17 0.63 18.95
C VAL A 81 3.15 1.19 20.38
N LEU A 82 2.00 1.68 20.80
CA LEU A 82 1.74 2.21 22.15
C LEU A 82 1.31 1.06 23.07
N ARG A 83 1.90 0.94 24.27
CA ARG A 83 1.73 -0.22 25.16
C ARG A 83 1.55 0.18 26.62
N ASP A 84 0.92 -0.71 27.40
CA ASP A 84 0.77 -0.54 28.86
C ASP A 84 2.01 -0.92 29.65
N GLY A 85 2.94 -1.67 29.06
CA GLY A 85 4.14 -2.14 29.75
C GLY A 85 5.29 -2.40 28.79
N PRO A 86 6.48 -2.67 29.35
CA PRO A 86 7.68 -2.92 28.57
C PRO A 86 7.59 -4.21 27.74
N LEU A 87 8.46 -4.31 26.75
CA LEU A 87 8.77 -5.59 26.12
C LEU A 87 9.36 -6.55 27.15
N PRO A 88 9.16 -7.87 26.98
CA PRO A 88 9.78 -8.86 27.88
C PRO A 88 11.28 -8.61 28.06
N ALA A 89 11.75 -8.68 29.29
CA ALA A 89 13.17 -8.46 29.61
C ALA A 89 14.05 -9.65 29.17
N GLU A 90 13.50 -10.86 29.25
CA GLU A 90 14.20 -12.08 28.91
C GLU A 90 14.13 -12.35 27.39
N PRO A 91 15.26 -12.66 26.71
CA PRO A 91 15.27 -12.95 25.28
C PRO A 91 14.31 -14.07 24.87
N ALA A 92 14.20 -15.13 25.69
CA ALA A 92 13.30 -16.25 25.41
C ALA A 92 11.80 -15.85 25.44
N GLN A 93 11.42 -14.98 26.37
CA GLN A 93 10.06 -14.47 26.46
C GLN A 93 9.76 -13.50 25.30
N LEU A 94 10.71 -12.67 24.94
CA LEU A 94 10.58 -11.80 23.78
C LEU A 94 10.48 -12.63 22.50
N GLN A 95 11.33 -13.68 22.36
CA GLN A 95 11.24 -14.58 21.23
C GLN A 95 9.88 -15.25 21.13
N ALA A 96 9.32 -15.72 22.24
CA ALA A 96 7.98 -16.32 22.30
C ALA A 96 6.88 -15.33 21.89
N LEU A 97 6.97 -14.06 22.30
CA LEU A 97 6.06 -13.01 21.86
C LEU A 97 6.15 -12.77 20.36
N LEU A 98 7.34 -12.84 19.79
CA LEU A 98 7.61 -12.61 18.37
C LEU A 98 7.36 -13.85 17.50
N GLU A 99 7.12 -15.03 18.10
CA GLU A 99 6.83 -16.25 17.34
C GLU A 99 5.62 -16.13 16.41
N GLY A 100 4.66 -15.30 16.76
CA GLY A 100 3.56 -14.93 15.88
C GLY A 100 3.92 -13.99 14.74
N ALA A 101 5.16 -13.47 14.69
CA ALA A 101 5.61 -12.52 13.69
C ALA A 101 6.08 -13.17 12.37
N GLY A 102 5.86 -14.45 12.21
CA GLY A 102 6.05 -15.15 10.92
C GLY A 102 7.20 -16.12 10.86
N THR A 103 7.18 -16.94 9.84
CA THR A 103 8.27 -17.85 9.47
C THR A 103 9.04 -17.32 8.27
N PRO A 104 10.38 -17.42 8.21
CA PRO A 104 11.23 -17.94 9.30
C PRO A 104 11.23 -17.00 10.52
N ARG A 105 11.43 -17.57 11.71
CA ARG A 105 11.49 -16.81 12.95
C ARG A 105 12.64 -15.81 12.92
N PRO A 106 12.47 -14.58 13.45
CA PRO A 106 13.55 -13.64 13.52
C PRO A 106 14.62 -14.14 14.49
N ARG A 107 15.88 -13.94 14.12
CA ARG A 107 16.99 -14.08 15.06
C ARG A 107 17.14 -12.77 15.85
N LEU A 108 17.19 -12.84 17.15
CA LEU A 108 17.58 -11.70 18.00
C LEU A 108 19.09 -11.51 17.88
N ALA A 109 19.52 -10.46 17.18
CA ALA A 109 20.95 -10.22 16.94
C ALA A 109 21.58 -9.32 18.01
N SER A 110 20.81 -8.38 18.56
CA SER A 110 21.26 -7.55 19.68
C SER A 110 20.11 -7.28 20.66
N PHE A 111 20.48 -7.13 21.93
CA PHE A 111 19.57 -6.95 23.03
C PHE A 111 20.27 -6.11 24.10
N ALA A 112 20.46 -4.83 23.84
CA ALA A 112 21.23 -3.96 24.72
C ALA A 112 20.48 -2.65 25.01
N PRO A 113 20.62 -2.08 26.21
CA PRO A 113 20.21 -0.73 26.45
C PRO A 113 21.09 0.23 25.61
N THR A 114 20.46 1.22 25.00
CA THR A 114 21.18 2.32 24.36
C THR A 114 21.71 3.30 25.42
N PRO A 115 22.73 4.12 25.09
CA PRO A 115 23.30 5.10 26.04
C PRO A 115 22.27 6.08 26.61
N ASP A 116 21.17 6.32 25.92
CA ASP A 116 20.08 7.21 26.35
C ASP A 116 18.98 6.47 27.16
N GLY A 117 19.26 5.26 27.63
CA GLY A 117 18.34 4.45 28.43
C GLY A 117 17.21 3.78 27.65
N ARG A 118 17.20 3.91 26.33
CA ARG A 118 16.30 3.16 25.48
C ARG A 118 16.79 1.74 25.33
N ARG A 119 15.87 0.86 25.07
CA ARG A 119 16.18 -0.53 24.79
C ARG A 119 16.03 -0.76 23.28
N SER A 120 17.05 -1.32 22.67
CA SER A 120 17.02 -1.68 21.26
C SER A 120 17.11 -3.19 21.08
N VAL A 121 16.28 -3.70 20.17
CA VAL A 121 16.25 -5.10 19.80
C VAL A 121 16.35 -5.17 18.28
N GLU A 122 17.39 -5.84 17.80
CA GLU A 122 17.56 -6.09 16.38
C GLU A 122 16.99 -7.47 16.02
N LEU A 123 16.04 -7.46 15.09
CA LEU A 123 15.42 -8.64 14.53
C LEU A 123 15.97 -8.89 13.12
N VAL A 124 16.52 -10.07 12.91
CA VAL A 124 17.15 -10.44 11.63
C VAL A 124 16.43 -11.62 11.00
N TRP A 125 16.04 -11.46 9.76
CA TRP A 125 15.59 -12.51 8.85
C TRP A 125 16.57 -12.63 7.68
N PRO A 126 16.49 -13.69 6.86
CA PRO A 126 17.43 -13.88 5.76
C PRO A 126 17.55 -12.70 4.79
N LEU A 127 16.47 -11.95 4.58
CA LEU A 127 16.41 -10.86 3.59
C LEU A 127 15.90 -9.53 4.18
N SER A 128 15.76 -9.42 5.49
CA SER A 128 15.30 -8.17 6.10
C SER A 128 15.75 -8.05 7.55
N HIS A 129 15.98 -6.82 7.96
CA HIS A 129 16.28 -6.45 9.34
C HIS A 129 15.24 -5.46 9.84
N MET A 130 14.87 -5.57 11.10
CA MET A 130 14.06 -4.56 11.78
C MET A 130 14.69 -4.23 13.12
N LEU A 131 14.73 -2.96 13.44
CA LEU A 131 15.13 -2.46 14.74
C LEU A 131 13.87 -2.08 15.52
N LEU A 132 13.70 -2.67 16.70
CA LEU A 132 12.73 -2.24 17.68
C LEU A 132 13.44 -1.35 18.69
N THR A 133 12.94 -0.14 18.87
CA THR A 133 13.42 0.76 19.92
C THR A 133 12.31 1.01 20.91
N GLU A 134 12.51 0.60 22.15
CA GLU A 134 11.57 0.81 23.24
C GLU A 134 11.91 2.08 24.00
N ARG A 135 10.90 2.85 24.34
CA ARG A 135 10.97 4.03 25.18
C ARG A 135 9.96 3.89 26.32
N GLU A 136 10.39 4.16 27.52
CA GLU A 136 9.52 4.35 28.68
C GLU A 136 8.90 5.75 28.67
N GLY A 137 7.70 5.86 29.18
CA GLY A 137 6.90 7.08 29.27
C GLY A 137 5.80 7.15 28.20
N PRO A 138 4.78 7.98 28.44
CA PRO A 138 3.69 8.16 27.51
C PRO A 138 4.20 8.77 26.20
N TYR A 139 3.68 8.29 25.08
CA TYR A 139 3.95 8.86 23.78
C TYR A 139 3.28 10.24 23.69
N PRO A 140 3.98 11.30 23.25
CA PRO A 140 3.39 12.62 23.11
C PRO A 140 2.42 12.62 21.93
N LEU A 141 1.12 12.63 22.23
CA LEU A 141 0.06 12.78 21.23
C LEU A 141 -0.31 14.25 21.07
N GLU A 142 -0.22 14.74 19.86
CA GLU A 142 -0.70 16.09 19.52
C GLU A 142 -2.25 16.12 19.45
N ALA A 143 -2.83 17.31 19.52
CA ALA A 143 -4.29 17.45 19.46
C ALA A 143 -4.89 16.98 18.13
N THR A 144 -4.13 17.06 17.06
CA THR A 144 -4.50 16.59 15.71
C THR A 144 -4.62 15.08 15.61
N ASP A 145 -3.87 14.33 16.45
CA ASP A 145 -3.81 12.87 16.44
C ASP A 145 -5.06 12.22 17.05
N ARG A 146 -5.88 13.02 17.74
CA ARG A 146 -7.02 12.54 18.53
C ARG A 146 -8.35 12.48 17.78
N ARG A 147 -8.38 12.82 16.50
CA ARG A 147 -9.65 12.92 15.74
C ARG A 147 -10.40 11.61 15.58
N THR A 148 -9.68 10.49 15.59
CA THR A 148 -10.22 9.14 15.37
C THR A 148 -10.18 8.28 16.62
N LEU A 149 -9.76 8.83 17.76
CA LEU A 149 -9.59 8.09 18.99
C LEU A 149 -10.86 8.14 19.85
N SER A 150 -11.16 7.06 20.50
CA SER A 150 -12.25 6.97 21.47
C SER A 150 -12.06 7.97 22.62
N PRO A 151 -13.15 8.53 23.15
CA PRO A 151 -13.08 9.36 24.36
C PRO A 151 -12.37 8.60 25.47
N GLY A 152 -11.32 9.19 26.05
CA GLY A 152 -10.54 8.57 27.12
C GLY A 152 -9.40 7.66 26.66
N PHE A 153 -9.09 7.59 25.37
CA PHE A 153 -7.91 6.87 24.92
C PHE A 153 -6.63 7.37 25.62
N ALA A 154 -5.88 6.41 26.17
CA ALA A 154 -4.57 6.66 26.79
C ALA A 154 -3.49 5.89 26.04
N PRO A 155 -2.35 6.54 25.69
CA PRO A 155 -1.30 5.92 24.88
C PRO A 155 -0.50 4.82 25.59
N GLY A 156 -0.78 4.57 26.88
CA GLY A 156 -0.02 3.62 27.68
C GLY A 156 1.26 4.24 28.25
N THR A 157 2.11 3.41 28.83
CA THR A 157 3.33 3.83 29.54
C THR A 157 4.61 3.54 28.77
N HIS A 158 4.53 2.84 27.64
CA HIS A 158 5.67 2.47 26.80
C HIS A 158 5.35 2.66 25.32
N ALA A 159 6.35 2.93 24.56
CA ALA A 159 6.27 3.06 23.10
C ALA A 159 7.37 2.21 22.45
N VAL A 160 6.99 1.37 21.49
CA VAL A 160 7.92 0.52 20.72
C VAL A 160 7.88 0.97 19.27
N THR A 161 8.96 1.58 18.82
CA THR A 161 9.12 2.06 17.44
C THR A 161 9.80 1.02 16.58
N LEU A 162 9.21 0.74 15.43
CA LEU A 162 9.76 -0.14 14.40
C LEU A 162 10.45 0.71 13.33
N LEU A 163 11.71 0.39 13.10
CA LEU A 163 12.51 0.94 12.01
C LEU A 163 12.93 -0.22 11.09
N PRO A 164 12.56 -0.22 9.82
CA PRO A 164 13.15 -1.15 8.88
C PRO A 164 14.62 -0.76 8.75
N ALA A 165 15.51 -1.62 9.19
CA ALA A 165 16.92 -1.49 8.88
C ALA A 165 17.10 -2.07 7.47
N ALA A 166 17.52 -1.23 6.53
CA ALA A 166 17.71 -1.65 5.16
C ALA A 166 18.81 -2.73 5.09
N VAL A 167 18.50 -3.88 4.51
CA VAL A 167 19.46 -4.59 3.67
C VAL A 167 20.01 -3.55 2.69
N ASP A 168 21.26 -3.62 2.31
CA ASP A 168 21.88 -2.66 1.38
C ASP A 168 20.83 -2.10 0.40
N PRO A 169 20.58 -0.78 0.37
CA PRO A 169 19.56 -0.19 -0.49
C PRO A 169 19.74 -0.49 -1.98
N ALA A 170 20.95 -0.82 -2.39
CA ALA A 170 21.25 -1.25 -3.76
C ALA A 170 20.75 -2.68 -4.01
N GLU A 171 20.94 -3.58 -3.05
CA GLU A 171 20.45 -4.96 -3.13
C GLU A 171 18.92 -5.02 -3.06
N GLU A 172 18.30 -4.24 -2.17
CA GLU A 172 16.83 -4.13 -2.11
C GLU A 172 16.25 -3.64 -3.44
N ARG A 173 16.85 -2.60 -4.04
CA ARG A 173 16.44 -2.09 -5.37
C ARG A 173 16.64 -3.12 -6.47
N ARG A 174 17.73 -3.86 -6.44
CA ARG A 174 18.00 -4.93 -7.41
C ARG A 174 16.95 -6.02 -7.32
N LEU A 175 16.66 -6.51 -6.12
CA LEU A 175 15.68 -7.58 -5.88
C LEU A 175 14.25 -7.14 -6.20
N LEU A 176 13.89 -5.89 -5.91
CA LEU A 176 12.60 -5.32 -6.31
C LEU A 176 12.50 -5.16 -7.83
N GLY A 177 13.56 -4.68 -8.48
CA GLY A 177 13.61 -4.48 -9.93
C GLY A 177 13.57 -5.78 -10.73
N GLU A 178 14.08 -6.87 -10.17
CA GLU A 178 14.03 -8.21 -10.75
C GLU A 178 12.71 -8.96 -10.43
N GLY A 179 11.79 -8.35 -9.67
CA GLY A 179 10.52 -8.95 -9.29
C GLY A 179 10.63 -10.06 -8.23
N PHE A 180 11.78 -10.21 -7.61
CA PHE A 180 12.02 -11.22 -6.58
C PHE A 180 11.46 -10.88 -5.20
N LEU A 181 11.15 -9.60 -4.94
CA LEU A 181 10.62 -9.17 -3.65
C LEU A 181 9.24 -8.54 -3.80
N ASP A 182 8.20 -9.30 -3.53
CA ASP A 182 6.90 -8.74 -3.15
C ASP A 182 6.94 -8.42 -1.66
N PRO A 183 6.82 -7.15 -1.22
CA PRO A 183 6.84 -6.79 0.19
C PRO A 183 5.69 -7.45 0.99
N TRP A 184 4.70 -7.98 0.30
CA TRP A 184 3.57 -8.71 0.86
C TRP A 184 3.68 -10.23 0.73
N ALA A 185 4.71 -10.75 0.08
CA ALA A 185 5.00 -12.19 0.07
C ALA A 185 5.21 -12.70 1.50
N GLU A 186 5.23 -14.02 1.69
CA GLU A 186 5.42 -14.64 3.02
C GLU A 186 6.68 -14.12 3.71
N ASP A 187 7.75 -13.91 2.93
CA ASP A 187 9.02 -13.37 3.39
C ASP A 187 9.16 -11.85 3.24
N GLY A 188 8.11 -11.17 2.79
CA GLY A 188 8.14 -9.75 2.50
C GLY A 188 8.16 -8.89 3.78
N THR A 189 8.83 -7.75 3.70
CA THR A 189 9.03 -6.85 4.83
C THR A 189 7.72 -6.33 5.42
N LEU A 190 6.73 -5.98 4.58
CA LEU A 190 5.43 -5.48 5.06
C LEU A 190 4.60 -6.56 5.75
N ARG A 191 4.64 -7.81 5.25
CA ARG A 191 3.96 -8.91 5.91
C ARG A 191 4.56 -9.21 7.28
N ARG A 192 5.89 -9.27 7.38
CA ARG A 192 6.59 -9.46 8.66
C ARG A 192 6.31 -8.32 9.62
N ALA A 193 6.38 -7.07 9.16
CA ALA A 193 6.04 -5.92 9.98
C ALA A 193 4.57 -5.98 10.47
N SER A 194 3.64 -6.37 9.61
CA SER A 194 2.22 -6.52 9.98
C SER A 194 2.02 -7.58 11.08
N ARG A 195 2.64 -8.75 10.94
CA ARG A 195 2.58 -9.81 11.95
C ARG A 195 3.21 -9.36 13.27
N LEU A 196 4.37 -8.69 13.20
CA LEU A 196 5.07 -8.15 14.36
C LEU A 196 4.22 -7.11 15.10
N VAL A 197 3.68 -6.13 14.39
CA VAL A 197 2.80 -5.10 14.98
C VAL A 197 1.57 -5.74 15.60
N ARG A 198 0.94 -6.70 14.90
CA ARG A 198 -0.21 -7.44 15.43
C ARG A 198 0.13 -8.18 16.73
N ALA A 199 1.28 -8.85 16.79
CA ALA A 199 1.73 -9.54 18.01
C ALA A 199 1.95 -8.56 19.15
N LEU A 200 2.60 -7.42 18.91
CA LEU A 200 2.80 -6.37 19.90
C LEU A 200 1.48 -5.77 20.39
N LEU A 201 0.50 -5.57 19.52
CA LEU A 201 -0.82 -5.06 19.89
C LEU A 201 -1.58 -6.06 20.73
N LEU A 202 -1.59 -7.34 20.37
CA LEU A 202 -2.26 -8.40 21.13
C LEU A 202 -1.64 -8.67 22.49
N SER A 203 -0.35 -8.33 22.67
CA SER A 203 0.38 -8.52 23.94
C SER A 203 0.35 -7.31 24.88
N GLY A 204 -0.69 -6.48 24.79
CA GLY A 204 -0.85 -5.31 25.67
C GLY A 204 -0.67 -3.98 24.95
N GLY A 205 -0.81 -3.97 23.62
CA GLY A 205 -0.84 -2.74 22.84
C GLY A 205 -2.15 -1.97 22.99
N ARG A 206 -2.08 -0.65 23.04
CA ARG A 206 -3.20 0.29 23.06
C ARG A 206 -3.53 0.81 21.68
N GLY A 207 -2.53 0.99 20.85
CA GLY A 207 -2.70 1.54 19.53
C GLY A 207 -1.39 1.61 18.77
N MET A 208 -1.47 2.22 17.60
CA MET A 208 -0.36 2.35 16.66
C MET A 208 -0.32 3.77 16.11
N VAL A 209 0.88 4.35 16.05
CA VAL A 209 1.15 5.63 15.40
C VAL A 209 1.80 5.38 14.05
N LEU A 210 1.19 5.85 12.98
CA LEU A 210 1.73 5.80 11.62
C LEU A 210 2.52 7.08 11.33
N HIS A 211 3.85 7.02 11.35
CA HIS A 211 4.71 8.19 11.18
C HIS A 211 4.65 8.78 9.76
N ARG A 212 4.68 7.93 8.75
CA ARG A 212 4.65 8.36 7.35
C ARG A 212 3.29 8.88 6.88
N ALA A 213 2.27 8.69 7.70
CA ALA A 213 0.93 9.20 7.46
C ALA A 213 0.63 10.52 8.19
N GLY A 214 1.65 11.27 8.63
CA GLY A 214 1.46 12.49 9.40
C GLY A 214 1.13 12.25 10.86
N GLN A 215 1.68 11.19 11.46
CA GLN A 215 1.48 10.78 12.86
C GLN A 215 0.02 10.42 13.20
N ILE A 216 -0.66 9.72 12.31
CA ILE A 216 -2.01 9.23 12.60
C ILE A 216 -1.96 8.13 13.65
N VAL A 217 -2.84 8.23 14.64
CA VAL A 217 -2.98 7.25 15.71
C VAL A 217 -4.22 6.39 15.49
N LEU A 218 -4.05 5.08 15.48
CA LEU A 218 -5.11 4.09 15.35
C LEU A 218 -5.20 3.24 16.62
N GLU A 219 -6.41 2.96 17.11
CA GLU A 219 -6.61 2.09 18.26
C GLU A 219 -6.30 0.63 17.95
N ALA A 220 -5.81 -0.13 18.96
CA ALA A 220 -5.36 -1.50 18.79
C ALA A 220 -6.40 -2.41 18.13
N GLN A 221 -7.66 -2.33 18.59
CA GLN A 221 -8.73 -3.17 18.07
C GLN A 221 -9.03 -2.88 16.59
N ASP A 222 -8.94 -1.62 16.17
CA ASP A 222 -9.15 -1.23 14.78
C ASP A 222 -8.01 -1.72 13.88
N VAL A 223 -6.78 -1.59 14.35
CA VAL A 223 -5.60 -2.08 13.63
C VAL A 223 -5.64 -3.60 13.48
N VAL A 224 -5.91 -4.33 14.57
CA VAL A 224 -6.01 -5.80 14.53
C VAL A 224 -7.12 -6.25 13.58
N ARG A 225 -8.27 -5.56 13.58
CA ARG A 225 -9.36 -5.83 12.64
C ARG A 225 -8.94 -5.56 11.18
N ARG A 226 -8.25 -4.44 10.92
CA ARG A 226 -7.77 -4.07 9.58
C ARG A 226 -6.70 -5.04 9.06
N PHE A 227 -5.88 -5.63 9.91
CA PHE A 227 -4.92 -6.66 9.51
C PHE A 227 -5.60 -7.94 9.01
N GLY A 228 -6.75 -8.30 9.57
CA GLY A 228 -7.45 -9.51 9.17
C GLY A 228 -6.62 -10.79 9.41
N ASN A 229 -6.77 -11.77 8.52
CA ASN A 229 -6.02 -13.03 8.61
C ASN A 229 -4.68 -12.92 7.86
N LEU A 230 -3.60 -12.62 8.57
CA LEU A 230 -2.24 -12.50 7.99
C LEU A 230 -1.62 -13.84 7.58
N GLU A 231 -2.24 -14.99 7.94
CA GLU A 231 -1.79 -16.32 7.50
C GLU A 231 -2.28 -16.64 6.07
N ASP A 232 -3.27 -15.90 5.59
CA ASP A 232 -3.73 -16.01 4.22
C ASP A 232 -2.78 -15.22 3.29
N PRO A 233 -2.11 -15.88 2.32
CA PRO A 233 -1.14 -15.24 1.44
C PRO A 233 -1.77 -14.16 0.54
N ASP A 234 -3.08 -14.25 0.26
CA ASP A 234 -3.79 -13.29 -0.56
C ASP A 234 -4.19 -12.02 0.20
N VAL A 235 -4.12 -12.04 1.52
CA VAL A 235 -4.43 -10.86 2.35
C VAL A 235 -3.27 -9.87 2.31
N ARG A 236 -3.57 -8.65 1.83
CA ARG A 236 -2.68 -7.49 1.83
C ARG A 236 -3.36 -6.36 2.59
N PRO A 237 -3.14 -6.24 3.90
CA PRO A 237 -3.88 -5.32 4.75
C PRO A 237 -3.38 -3.88 4.62
N PHE A 238 -3.40 -3.32 3.40
CA PHE A 238 -2.92 -1.96 3.16
C PHE A 238 -3.65 -0.92 4.01
N GLY A 239 -4.96 -1.09 4.27
CA GLY A 239 -5.74 -0.20 5.13
C GLY A 239 -5.31 -0.17 6.60
N ALA A 240 -4.39 -1.06 7.04
CA ALA A 240 -3.76 -0.97 8.36
C ALA A 240 -2.53 -0.05 8.37
N TRP A 241 -1.95 0.25 7.22
CA TRP A 241 -0.73 1.03 7.05
C TRP A 241 -0.95 2.44 6.50
N MET A 242 -2.18 2.78 6.22
CA MET A 242 -2.61 4.08 5.75
C MET A 242 -3.92 4.48 6.39
N ASP A 243 -4.25 5.74 6.30
CA ASP A 243 -5.57 6.25 6.66
C ASP A 243 -6.05 7.23 5.58
N TRP A 244 -7.28 7.69 5.71
CA TRP A 244 -7.86 8.68 4.82
C TRP A 244 -8.71 9.66 5.61
N ALA A 245 -8.74 10.88 5.18
CA ALA A 245 -9.48 11.95 5.85
C ALA A 245 -9.94 13.02 4.86
N LEU A 246 -10.98 13.74 5.25
CA LEU A 246 -11.30 15.00 4.61
C LEU A 246 -10.17 16.00 4.82
N THR A 247 -9.82 16.74 3.77
CA THR A 247 -8.91 17.90 3.89
C THR A 247 -9.48 18.95 4.85
N PRO A 248 -8.65 19.79 5.48
CA PRO A 248 -9.13 20.80 6.44
C PRO A 248 -10.18 21.75 5.88
N ASP A 249 -10.12 22.06 4.58
CA ASP A 249 -11.09 22.88 3.86
C ASP A 249 -12.35 22.09 3.43
N ARG A 250 -12.39 20.76 3.71
CA ARG A 250 -13.45 19.83 3.35
C ARG A 250 -13.74 19.71 1.85
N ARG A 251 -12.81 20.11 1.00
CA ARG A 251 -12.99 20.06 -0.46
C ARG A 251 -12.49 18.80 -1.12
N ALA A 252 -11.77 17.99 -0.40
CA ALA A 252 -11.26 16.71 -0.93
C ALA A 252 -11.20 15.64 0.15
N TYR A 253 -11.24 14.40 -0.30
CA TYR A 253 -10.91 13.21 0.49
C TYR A 253 -9.53 12.73 0.07
N ARG A 254 -8.64 12.49 1.04
CA ARG A 254 -7.23 12.20 0.77
C ARG A 254 -6.74 11.00 1.56
N THR A 255 -5.91 10.15 0.94
CA THR A 255 -5.13 9.14 1.65
C THR A 255 -3.92 9.76 2.32
N LEU A 256 -3.45 9.09 3.37
CA LEU A 256 -2.27 9.48 4.13
C LEU A 256 -1.46 8.21 4.41
N GLY A 257 -0.18 8.20 4.04
CA GLY A 257 0.74 7.11 4.36
C GLY A 257 0.96 6.06 3.28
N MET A 258 0.47 6.26 2.07
CA MET A 258 0.72 5.36 0.94
C MET A 258 2.22 5.17 0.65
N ALA A 259 3.06 6.14 1.00
CA ALA A 259 4.51 6.01 0.90
C ALA A 259 5.08 4.83 1.72
N THR A 260 4.45 4.44 2.84
CA THR A 260 4.83 3.25 3.61
C THR A 260 4.66 1.97 2.79
N LEU A 261 3.67 1.95 1.92
CA LEU A 261 3.32 0.84 1.04
C LEU A 261 4.05 0.91 -0.31
N GLY A 262 4.89 1.93 -0.47
CA GLY A 262 5.58 2.20 -1.73
C GLY A 262 4.67 2.80 -2.80
N GLY A 263 3.52 3.34 -2.43
CA GLY A 263 2.57 4.04 -3.28
C GLY A 263 2.65 5.56 -3.16
N GLU A 264 1.76 6.23 -3.85
CA GLU A 264 1.55 7.67 -3.79
C GLU A 264 0.20 7.96 -3.15
N ASP A 265 0.11 9.01 -2.34
CA ASP A 265 -1.18 9.44 -1.80
C ASP A 265 -2.12 9.86 -2.93
N VAL A 266 -3.40 9.53 -2.77
CA VAL A 266 -4.47 9.85 -3.71
C VAL A 266 -5.41 10.85 -3.07
N GLU A 267 -5.83 11.84 -3.83
CA GLU A 267 -6.79 12.86 -3.41
C GLU A 267 -7.96 12.91 -4.38
N ILE A 268 -9.19 12.93 -3.86
CA ILE A 268 -10.41 13.05 -4.66
C ILE A 268 -11.13 14.34 -4.30
N ALA A 269 -11.28 15.24 -5.29
CA ALA A 269 -12.04 16.47 -5.13
C ALA A 269 -13.54 16.15 -4.96
N LEU A 270 -14.17 16.80 -3.98
CA LEU A 270 -15.60 16.71 -3.69
C LEU A 270 -16.32 17.95 -4.22
N ALA A 271 -17.39 17.77 -4.99
CA ALA A 271 -18.24 18.86 -5.40
C ALA A 271 -19.17 19.30 -4.25
N ASN A 272 -19.65 18.33 -3.46
CA ASN A 272 -20.47 18.56 -2.28
C ASN A 272 -20.03 17.68 -1.10
N PRO A 273 -19.17 18.20 -0.22
CA PRO A 273 -18.62 17.44 0.91
C PRO A 273 -19.66 17.06 1.99
N ASP A 274 -20.85 17.65 1.96
CA ASP A 274 -21.92 17.35 2.90
C ASP A 274 -22.88 16.28 2.39
N ALA A 275 -22.71 15.85 1.13
CA ALA A 275 -23.51 14.75 0.56
C ALA A 275 -22.85 13.40 0.92
N GLU A 276 -23.47 12.63 1.82
CA GLU A 276 -23.01 11.31 2.26
C GLU A 276 -22.69 10.39 1.07
N VAL A 277 -23.58 10.34 0.07
CA VAL A 277 -23.37 9.51 -1.14
C VAL A 277 -22.09 9.90 -1.91
N GLU A 278 -21.74 11.18 -1.91
CA GLU A 278 -20.52 11.63 -2.59
C GLU A 278 -19.28 11.24 -1.80
N VAL A 279 -19.33 11.37 -0.48
CA VAL A 279 -18.25 10.94 0.43
C VAL A 279 -18.00 9.43 0.31
N ASP A 280 -19.05 8.61 0.38
CA ASP A 280 -18.96 7.16 0.25
C ASP A 280 -18.38 6.72 -1.11
N SER A 281 -18.80 7.40 -2.18
CA SER A 281 -18.29 7.10 -3.52
C SER A 281 -16.83 7.53 -3.69
N ALA A 282 -16.43 8.64 -3.07
CA ALA A 282 -15.05 9.12 -3.07
C ALA A 282 -14.14 8.18 -2.25
N GLU A 283 -14.59 7.75 -1.08
CA GLU A 283 -13.86 6.77 -0.26
C GLU A 283 -13.63 5.46 -1.03
N SER A 284 -14.68 4.92 -1.65
CA SER A 284 -14.58 3.70 -2.46
C SER A 284 -13.60 3.85 -3.62
N ALA A 285 -13.64 4.98 -4.32
CA ALA A 285 -12.74 5.26 -5.44
C ALA A 285 -11.28 5.42 -4.98
N LEU A 286 -11.08 6.07 -3.85
CA LEU A 286 -9.79 6.28 -3.22
C LEU A 286 -9.16 4.95 -2.81
N LEU A 287 -9.90 4.10 -2.09
CA LEU A 287 -9.46 2.77 -1.70
C LEU A 287 -9.17 1.88 -2.90
N PHE A 288 -9.98 1.99 -3.96
CA PHE A 288 -9.75 1.24 -5.20
C PHE A 288 -8.45 1.67 -5.90
N ALA A 289 -8.17 2.97 -5.99
CA ALA A 289 -6.91 3.49 -6.54
C ALA A 289 -5.69 3.02 -5.70
N CYS A 290 -5.80 3.04 -4.38
CA CYS A 290 -4.76 2.53 -3.49
C CYS A 290 -4.53 1.02 -3.67
N MET A 291 -5.61 0.25 -3.77
CA MET A 291 -5.52 -1.19 -4.00
C MET A 291 -4.78 -1.51 -5.30
N LEU A 292 -5.05 -0.78 -6.38
CA LEU A 292 -4.34 -0.97 -7.65
C LEU A 292 -2.83 -0.72 -7.49
N GLN A 293 -2.43 0.33 -6.77
CA GLN A 293 -1.02 0.60 -6.49
C GLN A 293 -0.36 -0.53 -5.68
N VAL A 294 -1.02 -0.99 -4.61
CA VAL A 294 -0.45 -1.97 -3.68
C VAL A 294 -0.43 -3.39 -4.24
N ARG A 295 -1.49 -3.80 -4.95
CA ARG A 295 -1.64 -5.18 -5.44
C ARG A 295 -1.14 -5.38 -6.85
N GLU A 296 -1.38 -4.40 -7.71
CA GLU A 296 -1.11 -4.52 -9.14
C GLU A 296 0.12 -3.71 -9.54
N ASN A 297 0.74 -3.00 -8.60
CA ASN A 297 1.84 -2.06 -8.84
C ASN A 297 1.48 -1.08 -9.98
N ARG A 298 0.18 -0.71 -10.04
CA ARG A 298 -0.37 0.17 -11.07
C ARG A 298 -0.55 1.57 -10.53
N PHE A 299 0.19 2.51 -11.09
CA PHE A 299 0.09 3.93 -10.78
C PHE A 299 -0.70 4.65 -11.86
N LEU A 300 -1.58 5.56 -11.45
CA LEU A 300 -2.33 6.39 -12.38
C LEU A 300 -1.40 7.41 -13.03
N THR A 301 -1.53 7.57 -14.34
CA THR A 301 -0.75 8.55 -15.11
C THR A 301 -1.50 9.86 -15.26
N ASP A 302 -0.78 10.95 -15.48
CA ASP A 302 -1.41 12.25 -15.73
C ASP A 302 -2.28 12.20 -16.99
N GLY A 303 -3.50 12.73 -16.88
CA GLY A 303 -4.50 12.65 -17.96
C GLY A 303 -5.19 11.30 -18.12
N GLU A 304 -4.91 10.30 -17.28
CA GLU A 304 -5.56 8.99 -17.34
C GLU A 304 -7.02 9.09 -16.91
N LEU A 305 -7.91 8.46 -17.70
CA LEU A 305 -9.31 8.31 -17.32
C LEU A 305 -9.48 7.07 -16.45
N PHE A 306 -9.66 7.28 -15.15
CA PHE A 306 -9.84 6.23 -14.17
C PHE A 306 -11.32 5.91 -13.96
N HIS A 307 -11.68 4.65 -14.16
CA HIS A 307 -13.06 4.18 -14.00
C HIS A 307 -13.21 3.37 -12.72
N VAL A 308 -14.17 3.76 -11.88
CA VAL A 308 -14.49 3.08 -10.61
C VAL A 308 -15.93 2.60 -10.64
N PRO A 309 -16.21 1.29 -10.50
CA PRO A 309 -17.59 0.77 -10.41
C PRO A 309 -18.37 1.42 -9.27
N LYS A 310 -19.68 1.63 -9.45
CA LYS A 310 -20.53 2.27 -8.42
C LYS A 310 -20.63 1.49 -7.11
N ASP A 311 -20.52 0.16 -7.20
CA ASP A 311 -20.68 -0.77 -6.09
C ASP A 311 -19.36 -1.43 -5.69
N VAL A 312 -18.22 -0.80 -6.04
CA VAL A 312 -16.92 -1.34 -5.68
C VAL A 312 -16.77 -1.42 -4.16
N ARG A 313 -16.35 -2.60 -3.69
CA ARG A 313 -15.95 -2.82 -2.31
C ARG A 313 -14.50 -3.26 -2.29
N VAL A 314 -13.70 -2.57 -1.51
CA VAL A 314 -12.28 -2.84 -1.39
C VAL A 314 -11.99 -3.42 -0.01
N GLY A 315 -11.35 -4.56 0.01
CA GLY A 315 -10.94 -5.23 1.24
C GLY A 315 -9.49 -5.72 1.15
N ALA A 316 -9.01 -6.33 2.22
CA ALA A 316 -7.63 -6.82 2.29
C ALA A 316 -7.30 -7.88 1.21
N ARG A 317 -8.30 -8.60 0.69
CA ARG A 317 -8.13 -9.57 -0.40
C ARG A 317 -8.27 -8.98 -1.80
N GLY A 318 -8.63 -7.72 -1.94
CA GLY A 318 -8.81 -7.03 -3.22
C GLY A 318 -10.14 -6.35 -3.35
N ALA A 319 -10.51 -5.99 -4.58
CA ALA A 319 -11.77 -5.35 -4.89
C ALA A 319 -12.78 -6.34 -5.47
N SER A 320 -14.04 -6.11 -5.18
CA SER A 320 -15.19 -6.76 -5.82
C SER A 320 -16.16 -5.70 -6.29
N ALA A 321 -16.76 -5.94 -7.45
CA ALA A 321 -17.81 -5.09 -7.99
C ALA A 321 -18.72 -5.93 -8.90
N THR A 322 -20.02 -5.64 -8.90
CA THR A 322 -21.00 -6.27 -9.79
C THR A 322 -21.52 -5.30 -10.85
N SER A 323 -21.45 -4.01 -10.58
CA SER A 323 -21.89 -2.98 -11.48
C SER A 323 -20.93 -2.76 -12.65
N ARG A 324 -21.49 -2.72 -13.88
CA ARG A 324 -20.77 -2.28 -15.08
C ARG A 324 -20.77 -0.76 -15.24
N THR A 325 -21.64 -0.07 -14.52
CA THR A 325 -21.67 1.39 -14.48
C THR A 325 -20.84 1.89 -13.31
N GLY A 326 -20.22 3.04 -13.47
CA GLY A 326 -19.37 3.59 -12.45
C GLY A 326 -19.12 5.08 -12.63
N TYR A 327 -18.26 5.60 -11.78
CA TYR A 327 -17.79 6.96 -11.86
C TYR A 327 -16.51 7.02 -12.69
N ARG A 328 -16.33 8.11 -13.41
CA ARG A 328 -15.10 8.39 -14.14
C ARG A 328 -14.39 9.54 -13.47
N TYR A 329 -13.10 9.39 -13.32
CA TYR A 329 -12.22 10.40 -12.76
C TYR A 329 -11.10 10.66 -13.73
N LEU A 330 -10.73 11.92 -13.90
CA LEU A 330 -9.51 12.30 -14.60
C LEU A 330 -8.39 12.43 -13.58
N ALA A 331 -7.31 11.69 -13.79
CA ALA A 331 -6.14 11.74 -12.92
C ALA A 331 -5.25 12.94 -13.30
N HIS A 332 -4.90 13.75 -12.30
CA HIS A 332 -3.90 14.81 -12.42
C HIS A 332 -2.76 14.51 -11.48
N ARG A 333 -1.56 14.34 -12.02
CA ARG A 333 -0.39 14.01 -11.23
C ARG A 333 0.30 15.29 -10.74
N GLY A 334 0.30 15.49 -9.42
CA GLY A 334 1.08 16.50 -8.72
C GLY A 334 2.48 16.01 -8.36
N HIS A 335 3.20 16.81 -7.60
CA HIS A 335 4.57 16.49 -7.15
C HIS A 335 4.58 15.34 -6.12
N ASP A 336 3.59 15.28 -5.23
CA ASP A 336 3.54 14.40 -4.06
C ASP A 336 2.29 13.50 -4.01
N ARG A 337 1.37 13.66 -4.97
CA ARG A 337 0.08 12.96 -4.98
C ARG A 337 -0.55 12.90 -6.37
N VAL A 338 -1.51 11.99 -6.50
CA VAL A 338 -2.43 11.94 -7.63
C VAL A 338 -3.78 12.52 -7.21
N GLN A 339 -4.25 13.53 -7.93
CA GLN A 339 -5.57 14.11 -7.74
C GLN A 339 -6.56 13.52 -8.75
N LEU A 340 -7.70 13.04 -8.25
CA LEU A 340 -8.78 12.51 -9.07
C LEU A 340 -9.94 13.53 -9.10
N VAL A 341 -10.24 14.02 -10.27
CA VAL A 341 -11.36 14.93 -10.51
C VAL A 341 -12.44 14.19 -11.26
N ARG A 342 -13.67 14.23 -10.74
CA ARG A 342 -14.81 13.58 -11.38
C ARG A 342 -15.11 14.22 -12.72
N GLY A 343 -15.16 13.40 -13.79
CA GLY A 343 -15.51 13.80 -15.14
C GLY A 343 -17.01 13.73 -15.42
#